data_4a71bb5a8aff6c8103290fe1b3aebc24
#
_entry.id   4a71bb5a8aff6c8103290fe1b3aebc24
#
_cell.length_a   1.000
_cell.length_b   1.000
_cell.length_c   1.000
_cell.angle_alpha   90.00
_cell.angle_beta   90.00
_cell.angle_gamma   90.00
#
_symmetry.space_group_name_H-M   'P 1'
#
loop_
_entity.id
_entity.type
_entity.pdbx_description
1 polymer ?
#
loop_
_entity_poly.entity_id
_entity_poly.type
_entity_poly.pdbx_seq_one_letter_code
_entity_poly.pdbx_strand_id
1 'polypeptide(L)'
;MTIAEIQQEILRMKKEQDICILAHAYQGQEILEVADYTGDSYGLSVQASKRDCSGVIMCGARFMAETCKILSPKKRVWLANPVAGCPMAEQLDLEGLRELKAQYPDYAVVAYINTTSELKTECDVCVTSSSAVEICKKLEQDKILFIPDPNLGHYVAEKLPEKTFAFYKGGCPRHIVVSAKDVEKARAAHPDALFLVHPECRQEVVEQADYVGSTTGIMEFAKKSEHKEFIIGTENSIVEHLQFECPDKKFYPVAVQLTCMNMKVTTLMDIYNCLKGQGGEEIFLPENIMEGAGRCIHRMVELGG
;
A
#
# COMPACT_ATOMS: atom_id res chain seq x y z
N MET A 1 -12.09 -22.15 -19.53
CA MET A 1 -12.96 -21.41 -18.60
C MET A 1 -12.92 -19.94 -18.95
N THR A 2 -14.06 -19.29 -18.98
CA THR A 2 -14.16 -17.83 -19.10
C THR A 2 -13.80 -17.16 -17.75
N ILE A 3 -13.57 -15.84 -17.75
CA ILE A 3 -13.34 -15.10 -16.50
C ILE A 3 -14.49 -15.31 -15.52
N ALA A 4 -15.74 -15.22 -15.98
CA ALA A 4 -16.93 -15.39 -15.13
C ALA A 4 -17.02 -16.80 -14.53
N GLU A 5 -16.67 -17.84 -15.28
CA GLU A 5 -16.63 -19.22 -14.77
C GLU A 5 -15.56 -19.39 -13.69
N ILE A 6 -14.37 -18.78 -13.87
CA ILE A 6 -13.30 -18.82 -12.87
C ILE A 6 -13.71 -18.06 -11.60
N GLN A 7 -14.33 -16.89 -11.74
CA GLN A 7 -14.84 -16.11 -10.61
C GLN A 7 -15.90 -16.89 -9.82
N GLN A 8 -16.83 -17.55 -10.48
CA GLN A 8 -17.84 -18.39 -9.81
C GLN A 8 -17.20 -19.52 -9.01
N GLU A 9 -16.23 -20.21 -9.59
CA GLU A 9 -15.50 -21.28 -8.90
C GLU A 9 -14.70 -20.74 -7.70
N ILE A 10 -14.03 -19.59 -7.83
CA ILE A 10 -13.34 -18.93 -6.72
C ILE A 10 -14.32 -18.60 -5.58
N LEU A 11 -15.46 -17.99 -5.90
CA LEU A 11 -16.48 -17.63 -4.92
C LEU A 11 -17.06 -18.86 -4.20
N ARG A 12 -17.23 -19.97 -4.89
CA ARG A 12 -17.64 -21.25 -4.32
C ARG A 12 -16.55 -21.82 -3.40
N MET A 13 -15.32 -21.98 -3.91
CA MET A 13 -14.21 -22.62 -3.19
C MET A 13 -13.82 -21.83 -1.93
N LYS A 14 -13.72 -20.49 -2.00
CA LYS A 14 -13.36 -19.69 -0.83
C LYS A 14 -14.34 -19.84 0.32
N LYS A 15 -15.65 -19.96 -0.01
CA LYS A 15 -16.71 -20.18 0.97
C LYS A 15 -16.64 -21.59 1.58
N GLU A 16 -16.42 -22.62 0.76
CA GLU A 16 -16.31 -24.02 1.22
C GLU A 16 -15.08 -24.23 2.13
N GLN A 17 -14.00 -23.50 1.87
CA GLN A 17 -12.74 -23.63 2.60
C GLN A 17 -12.58 -22.61 3.74
N ASP A 18 -13.58 -21.75 3.97
CA ASP A 18 -13.52 -20.66 4.95
C ASP A 18 -12.29 -19.75 4.76
N ILE A 19 -12.05 -19.33 3.51
CA ILE A 19 -10.93 -18.47 3.12
C ILE A 19 -11.46 -17.11 2.71
N CYS A 20 -10.85 -16.03 3.27
CA CYS A 20 -11.05 -14.66 2.82
C CYS A 20 -10.01 -14.27 1.78
N ILE A 21 -10.44 -13.55 0.75
CA ILE A 21 -9.57 -12.94 -0.27
C ILE A 21 -9.47 -11.45 0.03
N LEU A 22 -8.26 -10.96 0.30
CA LEU A 22 -7.95 -9.55 0.51
C LEU A 22 -7.14 -9.03 -0.68
N ALA A 23 -7.63 -8.00 -1.35
CA ALA A 23 -7.01 -7.47 -2.56
C ALA A 23 -6.65 -5.99 -2.42
N HIS A 24 -5.41 -5.64 -2.76
CA HIS A 24 -5.00 -4.25 -2.85
C HIS A 24 -5.73 -3.55 -4.02
N ALA A 25 -6.09 -2.29 -3.84
CA ALA A 25 -6.81 -1.51 -4.85
C ALA A 25 -6.09 -1.36 -6.21
N TYR A 26 -4.79 -1.72 -6.28
CA TYR A 26 -4.05 -1.77 -7.55
C TYR A 26 -4.21 -3.07 -8.34
N GLN A 27 -4.99 -4.02 -7.86
CA GLN A 27 -5.28 -5.26 -8.60
C GLN A 27 -6.25 -5.02 -9.75
N GLY A 28 -6.32 -5.97 -10.69
CA GLY A 28 -7.30 -5.92 -11.78
C GLY A 28 -8.75 -6.05 -11.28
N GLN A 29 -9.69 -5.49 -12.01
CA GLN A 29 -11.11 -5.48 -11.65
C GLN A 29 -11.65 -6.89 -11.41
N GLU A 30 -11.24 -7.86 -12.22
CA GLU A 30 -11.66 -9.26 -12.11
C GLU A 30 -11.24 -9.91 -10.77
N ILE A 31 -10.16 -9.42 -10.15
CA ILE A 31 -9.71 -9.85 -8.82
C ILE A 31 -10.51 -9.14 -7.73
N LEU A 32 -10.77 -7.84 -7.90
CA LEU A 32 -11.55 -7.07 -6.92
C LEU A 32 -12.97 -7.61 -6.77
N GLU A 33 -13.57 -8.11 -7.85
CA GLU A 33 -14.93 -8.69 -7.85
C GLU A 33 -15.05 -9.99 -7.04
N VAL A 34 -13.96 -10.74 -6.84
CA VAL A 34 -13.96 -11.95 -6.00
C VAL A 34 -13.41 -11.71 -4.59
N ALA A 35 -12.85 -10.53 -4.32
CA ALA A 35 -12.30 -10.18 -3.03
C ALA A 35 -13.40 -9.95 -1.98
N ASP A 36 -13.10 -10.28 -0.72
CA ASP A 36 -13.95 -10.00 0.43
C ASP A 36 -13.73 -8.58 0.99
N TYR A 37 -12.56 -8.02 0.69
CA TYR A 37 -12.23 -6.63 0.99
C TYR A 37 -11.17 -6.12 0.01
N THR A 38 -11.36 -4.89 -0.43
CA THR A 38 -10.43 -4.15 -1.27
C THR A 38 -10.03 -2.84 -0.59
N GLY A 39 -8.77 -2.43 -0.71
CA GLY A 39 -8.30 -1.19 -0.09
C GLY A 39 -6.80 -1.01 -0.19
N ASP A 40 -6.28 -0.07 0.60
CA ASP A 40 -4.86 0.16 0.77
C ASP A 40 -4.23 -0.78 1.82
N SER A 41 -2.91 -0.68 2.00
CA SER A 41 -2.15 -1.54 2.91
C SER A 41 -2.64 -1.48 4.36
N TYR A 42 -3.09 -0.31 4.84
CA TYR A 42 -3.61 -0.17 6.21
C TYR A 42 -4.95 -0.88 6.37
N GLY A 43 -5.90 -0.59 5.47
CA GLY A 43 -7.21 -1.22 5.47
C GLY A 43 -7.12 -2.75 5.40
N LEU A 44 -6.27 -3.28 4.50
CA LEU A 44 -6.02 -4.71 4.37
C LEU A 44 -5.46 -5.32 5.65
N SER A 45 -4.50 -4.66 6.31
CA SER A 45 -3.89 -5.12 7.56
C SER A 45 -4.93 -5.22 8.68
N VAL A 46 -5.77 -4.20 8.85
CA VAL A 46 -6.85 -4.18 9.85
C VAL A 46 -7.91 -5.24 9.55
N GLN A 47 -8.31 -5.40 8.29
CA GLN A 47 -9.32 -6.40 7.90
C GLN A 47 -8.81 -7.82 8.09
N ALA A 48 -7.53 -8.08 7.84
CA ALA A 48 -6.92 -9.38 8.07
C ALA A 48 -7.11 -9.88 9.51
N SER A 49 -6.98 -8.98 10.51
CA SER A 49 -7.15 -9.32 11.91
C SER A 49 -8.61 -9.45 12.35
N LYS A 50 -9.50 -8.65 11.78
CA LYS A 50 -10.91 -8.55 12.21
C LYS A 50 -11.85 -9.60 11.59
N ARG A 51 -11.52 -10.11 10.40
CA ARG A 51 -12.40 -11.08 9.72
C ARG A 51 -12.35 -12.45 10.39
N ASP A 52 -13.52 -13.02 10.56
CA ASP A 52 -13.66 -14.38 11.07
C ASP A 52 -13.58 -15.36 9.88
N CYS A 53 -12.37 -15.82 9.59
CA CYS A 53 -12.07 -16.82 8.58
C CYS A 53 -10.82 -17.61 9.00
N SER A 54 -10.72 -18.87 8.57
CA SER A 54 -9.61 -19.76 8.91
C SER A 54 -8.33 -19.45 8.14
N GLY A 55 -8.47 -18.85 6.95
CA GLY A 55 -7.35 -18.51 6.09
C GLY A 55 -7.58 -17.25 5.26
N VAL A 56 -6.48 -16.68 4.77
CA VAL A 56 -6.48 -15.47 3.94
C VAL A 56 -5.61 -15.68 2.71
N ILE A 57 -6.14 -15.37 1.53
CA ILE A 57 -5.33 -15.18 0.32
C ILE A 57 -5.13 -13.68 0.12
N MET A 58 -3.86 -13.25 0.12
CA MET A 58 -3.47 -11.86 -0.14
C MET A 58 -3.14 -11.67 -1.62
N CYS A 59 -3.92 -10.81 -2.29
CA CYS A 59 -3.67 -10.31 -3.64
C CYS A 59 -3.02 -8.93 -3.53
N GLY A 60 -1.70 -8.91 -3.42
CA GLY A 60 -0.89 -7.72 -3.18
C GLY A 60 0.58 -8.08 -3.13
N ALA A 61 1.41 -7.23 -2.54
CA ALA A 61 2.84 -7.49 -2.39
C ALA A 61 3.14 -8.38 -1.16
N ARG A 62 4.30 -9.05 -1.18
CA ARG A 62 4.79 -9.94 -0.11
C ARG A 62 4.69 -9.34 1.29
N PHE A 63 5.17 -8.12 1.49
CA PHE A 63 5.12 -7.46 2.80
C PHE A 63 3.70 -7.32 3.37
N MET A 64 2.67 -7.26 2.50
CA MET A 64 1.26 -7.21 2.92
C MET A 64 0.80 -8.57 3.44
N ALA A 65 1.19 -9.66 2.76
CA ALA A 65 0.90 -11.02 3.21
C ALA A 65 1.62 -11.34 4.53
N GLU A 66 2.87 -10.92 4.69
CA GLU A 66 3.62 -11.03 5.93
C GLU A 66 2.99 -10.22 7.06
N THR A 67 2.59 -8.97 6.80
CA THR A 67 1.86 -8.14 7.77
C THR A 67 0.54 -8.78 8.19
N CYS A 68 -0.20 -9.37 7.23
CA CYS A 68 -1.41 -10.12 7.51
C CYS A 68 -1.12 -11.32 8.43
N LYS A 69 -0.05 -12.07 8.18
CA LYS A 69 0.38 -13.21 9.02
C LYS A 69 0.75 -12.79 10.43
N ILE A 70 1.48 -11.67 10.58
CA ILE A 70 1.87 -11.12 11.88
C ILE A 70 0.65 -10.70 12.70
N LEU A 71 -0.31 -10.02 12.08
CA LEU A 71 -1.55 -9.58 12.75
C LEU A 71 -2.56 -10.71 12.98
N SER A 72 -2.41 -11.82 12.27
CA SER A 72 -3.31 -12.97 12.36
C SER A 72 -2.51 -14.29 12.47
N PRO A 73 -1.71 -14.50 13.53
CA PRO A 73 -0.75 -15.60 13.61
C PRO A 73 -1.38 -16.99 13.58
N LYS A 74 -2.64 -17.11 13.98
CA LYS A 74 -3.38 -18.37 13.96
C LYS A 74 -3.96 -18.72 12.59
N LYS A 75 -4.10 -17.75 11.69
CA LYS A 75 -4.64 -17.98 10.34
C LYS A 75 -3.55 -18.51 9.42
N ARG A 76 -3.96 -19.31 8.46
CA ARG A 76 -3.14 -19.60 7.30
C ARG A 76 -3.20 -18.40 6.36
N VAL A 77 -2.07 -17.94 5.88
CA VAL A 77 -2.00 -16.78 4.96
C VAL A 77 -1.19 -17.17 3.74
N TRP A 78 -1.76 -16.93 2.57
CA TRP A 78 -1.09 -17.16 1.29
C TRP A 78 -0.89 -15.85 0.54
N LEU A 79 0.26 -15.68 -0.05
CA LEU A 79 0.49 -14.74 -1.13
C LEU A 79 0.01 -15.38 -2.43
N ALA A 80 -0.95 -14.78 -3.12
CA ALA A 80 -1.58 -15.36 -4.30
C ALA A 80 -0.56 -15.68 -5.41
N ASN A 81 0.38 -14.76 -5.67
CA ASN A 81 1.48 -14.98 -6.59
C ASN A 81 2.84 -14.76 -5.89
N PRO A 82 3.70 -15.80 -5.81
CA PRO A 82 4.97 -15.75 -5.05
C PRO A 82 5.97 -14.69 -5.54
N VAL A 83 5.88 -14.25 -6.80
CA VAL A 83 6.79 -13.22 -7.34
C VAL A 83 6.29 -11.77 -7.13
N ALA A 84 5.14 -11.60 -6.47
CA ALA A 84 4.58 -10.29 -6.16
C ALA A 84 5.36 -9.59 -5.03
N GLY A 85 6.58 -9.11 -5.34
CA GLY A 85 7.42 -8.30 -4.45
C GLY A 85 7.08 -6.82 -4.48
N CYS A 86 7.87 -6.03 -3.75
CA CYS A 86 7.80 -4.57 -3.81
C CYS A 86 9.22 -4.00 -3.85
N PRO A 87 9.69 -3.46 -5.00
CA PRO A 87 11.04 -2.93 -5.12
C PRO A 87 11.36 -1.84 -4.08
N MET A 88 10.37 -1.05 -3.65
CA MET A 88 10.59 -0.09 -2.57
C MET A 88 10.83 -0.79 -1.23
N ALA A 89 10.08 -1.84 -0.92
CA ALA A 89 10.22 -2.55 0.34
C ALA A 89 11.58 -3.26 0.49
N GLU A 90 12.23 -3.57 -0.64
CA GLU A 90 13.47 -4.34 -0.72
C GLU A 90 14.71 -3.47 -0.93
N GLN A 91 14.58 -2.13 -0.93
CA GLN A 91 15.69 -1.19 -1.17
C GLN A 91 16.66 -1.09 0.01
N LEU A 92 16.20 -1.25 1.21
CA LEU A 92 16.97 -1.14 2.44
C LEU A 92 17.00 -2.49 3.13
N ASP A 93 18.20 -2.96 3.46
CA ASP A 93 18.42 -4.17 4.26
C ASP A 93 18.72 -3.82 5.73
N LEU A 94 18.88 -4.84 6.57
CA LEU A 94 19.17 -4.66 8.00
C LEU A 94 20.52 -4.00 8.24
N GLU A 95 21.54 -4.30 7.45
CA GLU A 95 22.87 -3.72 7.60
C GLU A 95 22.82 -2.22 7.32
N GLY A 96 22.21 -1.82 6.21
CA GLY A 96 22.00 -0.42 5.87
C GLY A 96 21.15 0.32 6.90
N LEU A 97 20.12 -0.33 7.46
CA LEU A 97 19.35 0.28 8.56
C LEU A 97 20.22 0.52 9.81
N ARG A 98 21.07 -0.45 10.20
CA ARG A 98 21.96 -0.31 11.34
C ARG A 98 22.98 0.80 11.14
N GLU A 99 23.51 0.95 9.94
CA GLU A 99 24.40 2.07 9.58
C GLU A 99 23.68 3.42 9.71
N LEU A 100 22.42 3.52 9.27
CA LEU A 100 21.60 4.72 9.43
C LEU A 100 21.33 5.02 10.91
N LYS A 101 20.97 4.02 11.71
CA LYS A 101 20.77 4.17 13.17
C LYS A 101 22.03 4.65 13.87
N ALA A 102 23.21 4.20 13.44
CA ALA A 102 24.49 4.68 13.97
C ALA A 102 24.76 6.16 13.62
N GLN A 103 24.28 6.63 12.46
CA GLN A 103 24.38 8.06 12.07
C GLN A 103 23.33 8.92 12.80
N TYR A 104 22.19 8.33 13.18
CA TYR A 104 21.06 9.02 13.82
C TYR A 104 20.65 8.33 15.15
N PRO A 105 21.56 8.25 16.15
CA PRO A 105 21.37 7.40 17.35
C PRO A 105 20.16 7.82 18.21
N ASP A 106 19.76 9.10 18.16
CA ASP A 106 18.67 9.65 18.97
C ASP A 106 17.33 9.74 18.21
N TYR A 107 17.26 9.16 17.00
CA TYR A 107 16.07 9.23 16.15
C TYR A 107 15.21 7.98 16.33
N ALA A 108 13.89 8.19 16.46
CA ALA A 108 12.94 7.08 16.34
C ALA A 108 12.84 6.63 14.87
N VAL A 109 12.93 5.33 14.62
CA VAL A 109 12.82 4.76 13.28
C VAL A 109 11.36 4.55 12.94
N VAL A 110 10.83 5.39 12.07
CA VAL A 110 9.48 5.26 11.52
C VAL A 110 9.57 4.58 10.15
N ALA A 111 9.03 3.39 10.07
CA ALA A 111 9.03 2.60 8.84
C ALA A 111 7.71 2.70 8.10
N TYR A 112 7.72 3.19 6.88
CA TYR A 112 6.60 2.96 5.98
C TYR A 112 6.37 1.45 5.85
N ILE A 113 5.12 1.01 5.89
CA ILE A 113 4.74 -0.43 5.90
C ILE A 113 5.36 -1.22 4.74
N ASN A 114 5.71 -0.53 3.64
CA ASN A 114 6.40 -1.06 2.48
C ASN A 114 7.90 -1.28 2.78
N THR A 115 8.17 -2.17 3.71
CA THR A 115 9.48 -2.68 4.12
C THR A 115 9.37 -4.17 4.40
N THR A 116 10.49 -4.90 4.45
CA THR A 116 10.50 -6.32 4.80
C THR A 116 10.15 -6.53 6.28
N SER A 117 9.65 -7.71 6.63
CA SER A 117 9.37 -8.04 8.04
C SER A 117 10.65 -8.09 8.87
N GLU A 118 11.78 -8.49 8.28
CA GLU A 118 13.08 -8.46 8.93
C GLU A 118 13.47 -7.04 9.35
N LEU A 119 13.34 -6.07 8.43
CA LEU A 119 13.66 -4.68 8.70
C LEU A 119 12.79 -4.10 9.83
N LYS A 120 11.51 -4.46 9.86
CA LYS A 120 10.55 -4.03 10.89
C LYS A 120 10.93 -4.48 12.30
N THR A 121 11.75 -5.53 12.46
CA THR A 121 12.21 -5.97 13.79
C THR A 121 13.05 -4.92 14.51
N GLU A 122 13.68 -4.02 13.75
CA GLU A 122 14.56 -2.96 14.27
C GLU A 122 13.94 -1.55 14.17
N CYS A 123 12.67 -1.45 13.81
CA CYS A 123 11.93 -0.19 13.72
C CYS A 123 11.05 0.04 14.95
N ASP A 124 10.81 1.30 15.30
CA ASP A 124 10.00 1.69 16.46
C ASP A 124 8.50 1.63 16.18
N VAL A 125 8.09 2.01 14.98
CA VAL A 125 6.69 2.00 14.54
C VAL A 125 6.59 1.93 13.02
N CYS A 126 5.57 1.21 12.53
CA CYS A 126 5.17 1.30 11.13
C CYS A 126 4.16 2.42 10.91
N VAL A 127 4.12 2.92 9.67
CA VAL A 127 3.10 3.86 9.20
C VAL A 127 2.63 3.47 7.80
N THR A 128 1.48 3.96 7.39
CA THR A 128 1.01 3.92 6.01
C THR A 128 0.80 5.33 5.49
N SER A 129 0.61 5.53 4.20
CA SER A 129 0.32 6.85 3.63
C SER A 129 -0.93 7.51 4.24
N SER A 130 -1.88 6.71 4.74
CA SER A 130 -3.08 7.22 5.43
C SER A 130 -2.86 7.58 6.89
N SER A 131 -1.89 6.98 7.59
CA SER A 131 -1.70 7.12 9.03
C SER A 131 -0.41 7.85 9.43
N ALA A 132 0.51 8.12 8.48
CA ALA A 132 1.86 8.58 8.78
C ALA A 132 1.88 9.90 9.56
N VAL A 133 1.09 10.89 9.16
CA VAL A 133 1.04 12.20 9.84
C VAL A 133 0.55 12.05 11.28
N GLU A 134 -0.58 11.34 11.47
CA GLU A 134 -1.18 11.18 12.79
C GLU A 134 -0.30 10.34 13.74
N ILE A 135 0.33 9.28 13.24
CA ILE A 135 1.23 8.46 14.04
C ILE A 135 2.49 9.26 14.43
N CYS A 136 3.15 9.91 13.46
CA CYS A 136 4.33 10.73 13.74
C CYS A 136 4.04 11.87 14.73
N LYS A 137 2.85 12.47 14.66
CA LYS A 137 2.40 13.50 15.61
C LYS A 137 2.26 12.95 17.02
N LYS A 138 1.77 11.72 17.19
CA LYS A 138 1.56 11.06 18.50
C LYS A 138 2.85 10.50 19.11
N LEU A 139 3.97 10.42 18.37
CA LEU A 139 5.25 9.96 18.92
C LEU A 139 5.80 11.00 19.91
N GLU A 140 6.32 10.51 21.04
CA GLU A 140 7.00 11.34 22.05
C GLU A 140 8.34 11.90 21.54
N GLN A 141 8.99 11.16 20.63
CA GLN A 141 10.28 11.55 20.05
C GLN A 141 10.09 12.69 19.03
N ASP A 142 10.90 13.75 19.19
CA ASP A 142 10.93 14.86 18.25
C ASP A 142 11.79 14.63 17.02
N LYS A 143 12.69 13.63 17.07
CA LYS A 143 13.59 13.26 15.99
C LYS A 143 13.16 11.95 15.35
N ILE A 144 12.92 11.95 14.05
CA ILE A 144 12.37 10.82 13.29
C ILE A 144 13.30 10.48 12.11
N LEU A 145 13.75 9.25 12.05
CA LEU A 145 14.36 8.65 10.87
C LEU A 145 13.26 7.95 10.06
N PHE A 146 12.87 8.53 8.94
CA PHE A 146 11.80 8.02 8.09
C PHE A 146 12.35 7.15 6.95
N ILE A 147 11.88 5.92 6.85
CA ILE A 147 12.30 4.93 5.85
C ILE A 147 11.08 4.26 5.18
N PRO A 148 11.19 3.65 3.98
CA PRO A 148 12.24 3.82 2.99
C PRO A 148 11.89 4.90 1.94
N ASP A 149 10.75 5.57 2.05
CA ASP A 149 10.26 6.56 1.08
C ASP A 149 10.44 8.00 1.58
N PRO A 150 11.43 8.75 1.03
CA PRO A 150 11.66 10.13 1.43
C PRO A 150 10.55 11.08 0.97
N ASN A 151 9.81 10.78 -0.10
CA ASN A 151 8.74 11.67 -0.57
C ASN A 151 7.58 11.68 0.42
N LEU A 152 7.10 10.50 0.84
CA LEU A 152 6.13 10.41 1.93
C LEU A 152 6.68 11.04 3.22
N GLY A 153 7.97 10.80 3.53
CA GLY A 153 8.63 11.41 4.69
C GLY A 153 8.63 12.93 4.64
N HIS A 154 8.95 13.54 3.50
CA HIS A 154 8.90 15.00 3.31
C HIS A 154 7.47 15.55 3.45
N TYR A 155 6.49 14.87 2.87
CA TYR A 155 5.08 15.25 3.06
C TYR A 155 4.67 15.25 4.55
N VAL A 156 5.11 14.26 5.32
CA VAL A 156 4.87 14.19 6.77
C VAL A 156 5.60 15.33 7.49
N ALA A 157 6.87 15.60 7.15
CA ALA A 157 7.67 16.65 7.75
C ALA A 157 7.06 18.05 7.54
N GLU A 158 6.50 18.33 6.37
CA GLU A 158 5.80 19.58 6.08
C GLU A 158 4.56 19.79 6.97
N LYS A 159 3.89 18.70 7.38
CA LYS A 159 2.73 18.75 8.28
C LYS A 159 3.12 18.83 9.76
N LEU A 160 4.38 18.52 10.10
CA LEU A 160 4.90 18.47 11.47
C LEU A 160 6.21 19.28 11.58
N PRO A 161 6.16 20.61 11.36
CA PRO A 161 7.35 21.45 11.35
C PRO A 161 8.07 21.53 12.71
N GLU A 162 7.41 21.13 13.79
CA GLU A 162 7.96 21.05 15.14
C GLU A 162 8.90 19.84 15.34
N LYS A 163 8.85 18.83 14.43
CA LYS A 163 9.68 17.62 14.52
C LYS A 163 10.86 17.68 13.53
N THR A 164 11.94 17.02 13.87
CA THR A 164 13.14 16.93 13.03
C THR A 164 13.16 15.60 12.31
N PHE A 165 13.31 15.62 10.99
CA PHE A 165 13.32 14.42 10.17
C PHE A 165 14.68 14.17 9.51
N ALA A 166 15.08 12.91 9.46
CA ALA A 166 16.10 12.35 8.57
C ALA A 166 15.45 11.31 7.66
N PHE A 167 15.96 11.18 6.44
CA PHE A 167 15.35 10.35 5.42
C PHE A 167 16.34 9.37 4.81
N TYR A 168 15.88 8.15 4.55
CA TYR A 168 16.57 7.24 3.64
C TYR A 168 16.41 7.71 2.19
N LYS A 169 17.44 7.53 1.37
CA LYS A 169 17.42 7.92 -0.04
C LYS A 169 16.88 6.79 -0.92
N GLY A 170 15.61 6.51 -0.80
CA GLY A 170 14.90 5.49 -1.56
C GLY A 170 13.67 6.05 -2.27
N GLY A 171 12.58 5.28 -2.31
CA GLY A 171 11.28 5.68 -2.82
C GLY A 171 10.66 4.70 -3.81
N CYS A 172 9.39 4.91 -4.11
CA CYS A 172 8.64 4.07 -5.03
C CYS A 172 9.07 4.31 -6.49
N PRO A 173 9.65 3.32 -7.21
CA PRO A 173 10.12 3.51 -8.59
C PRO A 173 9.00 3.82 -9.58
N ARG A 174 7.72 3.68 -9.17
CA ARG A 174 6.57 4.02 -10.01
C ARG A 174 6.10 5.46 -9.79
N HIS A 175 6.09 5.94 -8.56
CA HIS A 175 5.67 7.31 -8.28
C HIS A 175 6.74 8.36 -8.60
N ILE A 176 8.03 8.04 -8.39
CA ILE A 176 9.13 8.98 -8.66
C ILE A 176 9.38 9.28 -10.14
N VAL A 177 8.81 8.51 -11.08
CA VAL A 177 8.97 8.80 -12.53
C VAL A 177 8.07 9.93 -13.01
N VAL A 178 7.02 10.26 -12.26
CA VAL A 178 6.15 11.39 -12.59
C VAL A 178 6.90 12.69 -12.35
N SER A 179 6.87 13.58 -13.32
CA SER A 179 7.52 14.89 -13.28
C SER A 179 6.49 16.04 -13.29
N ALA A 180 6.92 17.24 -12.92
CA ALA A 180 6.11 18.46 -13.05
C ALA A 180 5.58 18.66 -14.48
N LYS A 181 6.38 18.29 -15.52
CA LYS A 181 5.96 18.37 -16.92
C LYS A 181 4.81 17.42 -17.26
N ASP A 182 4.72 16.27 -16.61
CA ASP A 182 3.59 15.35 -16.82
C ASP A 182 2.31 15.96 -16.24
N VAL A 183 2.40 16.62 -15.09
CA VAL A 183 1.29 17.37 -14.48
C VAL A 183 0.84 18.52 -15.37
N GLU A 184 1.79 19.34 -15.87
CA GLU A 184 1.50 20.44 -16.79
C GLU A 184 0.75 19.96 -18.04
N LYS A 185 1.20 18.86 -18.65
CA LYS A 185 0.55 18.25 -19.81
C LYS A 185 -0.86 17.76 -19.50
N ALA A 186 -1.04 17.08 -18.37
CA ALA A 186 -2.33 16.55 -17.97
C ALA A 186 -3.31 17.68 -17.67
N ARG A 187 -2.88 18.73 -16.94
CA ARG A 187 -3.71 19.93 -16.69
C ARG A 187 -4.04 20.70 -17.98
N ALA A 188 -3.11 20.80 -18.91
CA ALA A 188 -3.39 21.44 -20.22
C ALA A 188 -4.42 20.65 -21.05
N ALA A 189 -4.41 19.31 -20.94
CA ALA A 189 -5.37 18.46 -21.62
C ALA A 189 -6.76 18.44 -20.92
N HIS A 190 -6.78 18.65 -19.60
CA HIS A 190 -7.97 18.58 -18.75
C HIS A 190 -8.02 19.76 -17.76
N PRO A 191 -8.27 20.99 -18.27
CA PRO A 191 -8.12 22.22 -17.46
C PRO A 191 -9.11 22.34 -16.31
N ASP A 192 -10.26 21.68 -16.39
CA ASP A 192 -11.31 21.71 -15.37
C ASP A 192 -11.16 20.58 -14.33
N ALA A 193 -10.19 19.67 -14.53
CA ALA A 193 -10.00 18.52 -13.67
C ALA A 193 -9.19 18.87 -12.41
N LEU A 194 -9.63 18.40 -11.24
CA LEU A 194 -8.83 18.43 -10.01
C LEU A 194 -7.71 17.38 -10.07
N PHE A 195 -6.52 17.77 -9.66
CA PHE A 195 -5.38 16.87 -9.58
C PHE A 195 -5.24 16.27 -8.17
N LEU A 196 -5.44 14.95 -8.08
CA LEU A 196 -5.33 14.18 -6.84
C LEU A 196 -4.07 13.33 -6.88
N VAL A 197 -3.20 13.43 -5.87
CA VAL A 197 -1.87 12.81 -5.90
C VAL A 197 -1.55 11.99 -4.65
N HIS A 198 -0.81 10.91 -4.83
CA HIS A 198 -0.24 10.14 -3.73
C HIS A 198 1.08 10.76 -3.24
N PRO A 199 1.32 10.85 -1.92
CA PRO A 199 2.52 11.49 -1.36
C PRO A 199 3.84 10.75 -1.64
N GLU A 200 3.83 9.57 -2.28
CA GLU A 200 5.02 8.93 -2.83
C GLU A 200 5.55 9.62 -4.11
N CYS A 201 4.78 10.50 -4.73
CA CYS A 201 5.25 11.34 -5.83
C CYS A 201 6.28 12.35 -5.33
N ARG A 202 7.14 12.83 -6.25
CA ARG A 202 8.12 13.87 -5.94
C ARG A 202 7.42 15.12 -5.42
N GLN A 203 8.12 15.87 -4.55
CA GLN A 203 7.59 17.09 -3.96
C GLN A 203 7.08 18.08 -5.02
N GLU A 204 7.84 18.29 -6.11
CA GLU A 204 7.44 19.16 -7.24
C GLU A 204 6.10 18.79 -7.91
N VAL A 205 5.68 17.53 -7.76
CA VAL A 205 4.38 17.01 -8.26
C VAL A 205 3.31 17.20 -7.19
N VAL A 206 3.63 16.89 -5.94
CA VAL A 206 2.73 17.03 -4.78
C VAL A 206 2.31 18.48 -4.56
N GLU A 207 3.23 19.44 -4.73
CA GLU A 207 2.98 20.88 -4.59
C GLU A 207 1.95 21.43 -5.61
N GLN A 208 1.75 20.74 -6.72
CA GLN A 208 0.77 21.12 -7.75
C GLN A 208 -0.62 20.52 -7.53
N ALA A 209 -0.80 19.68 -6.50
CA ALA A 209 -2.03 18.93 -6.29
C ALA A 209 -3.12 19.76 -5.63
N ASP A 210 -4.36 19.51 -6.03
CA ASP A 210 -5.55 20.02 -5.36
C ASP A 210 -5.91 19.17 -4.11
N TYR A 211 -5.47 17.89 -4.12
CA TYR A 211 -5.60 16.99 -2.98
C TYR A 211 -4.42 16.00 -2.92
N VAL A 212 -3.88 15.82 -1.72
CA VAL A 212 -2.82 14.83 -1.43
C VAL A 212 -3.34 13.81 -0.42
N GLY A 213 -3.26 12.53 -0.74
CA GLY A 213 -3.74 11.49 0.16
C GLY A 213 -3.32 10.08 -0.22
N SER A 214 -3.65 9.12 0.65
CA SER A 214 -3.46 7.71 0.36
C SER A 214 -4.33 7.26 -0.81
N THR A 215 -4.10 6.05 -1.31
CA THR A 215 -4.92 5.46 -2.38
C THR A 215 -6.41 5.49 -2.02
N THR A 216 -6.79 5.02 -0.83
CA THR A 216 -8.18 5.07 -0.35
C THR A 216 -8.67 6.51 -0.19
N GLY A 217 -7.82 7.42 0.32
CA GLY A 217 -8.14 8.83 0.46
C GLY A 217 -8.45 9.51 -0.88
N ILE A 218 -7.66 9.24 -1.92
CA ILE A 218 -7.88 9.72 -3.28
C ILE A 218 -9.24 9.22 -3.82
N MET A 219 -9.50 7.91 -3.68
CA MET A 219 -10.75 7.31 -4.14
C MET A 219 -11.97 7.90 -3.42
N GLU A 220 -11.90 8.05 -2.11
CA GLU A 220 -12.99 8.63 -1.33
C GLU A 220 -13.22 10.10 -1.63
N PHE A 221 -12.14 10.89 -1.77
CA PHE A 221 -12.26 12.30 -2.17
C PHE A 221 -12.96 12.42 -3.52
N ALA A 222 -12.51 11.64 -4.51
CA ALA A 222 -13.10 11.65 -5.85
C ALA A 222 -14.57 11.24 -5.86
N LYS A 223 -14.95 10.23 -5.06
CA LYS A 223 -16.35 9.77 -4.94
C LYS A 223 -17.25 10.81 -4.29
N LYS A 224 -16.80 11.45 -3.21
CA LYS A 224 -17.58 12.41 -2.41
C LYS A 224 -17.63 13.81 -3.00
N SER A 225 -16.66 14.19 -3.83
CA SER A 225 -16.55 15.50 -4.46
C SER A 225 -17.71 15.76 -5.44
N GLU A 226 -18.17 16.99 -5.51
CA GLU A 226 -19.14 17.44 -6.54
C GLU A 226 -18.49 17.65 -7.91
N HIS A 227 -17.16 17.78 -7.98
CA HIS A 227 -16.41 17.87 -9.23
C HIS A 227 -16.62 16.63 -10.09
N LYS A 228 -16.53 16.84 -11.41
CA LYS A 228 -16.83 15.80 -12.41
C LYS A 228 -15.61 15.27 -13.14
N GLU A 229 -14.47 15.95 -13.06
CA GLU A 229 -13.26 15.56 -13.76
C GLU A 229 -12.06 15.57 -12.83
N PHE A 230 -11.23 14.51 -12.88
CA PHE A 230 -10.09 14.32 -12.00
C PHE A 230 -8.88 13.77 -12.75
N ILE A 231 -7.71 14.35 -12.49
CA ILE A 231 -6.42 13.78 -12.88
C ILE A 231 -5.90 13.00 -11.66
N ILE A 232 -5.54 11.75 -11.87
CA ILE A 232 -5.12 10.83 -10.80
C ILE A 232 -3.61 10.62 -10.86
N GLY A 233 -2.92 11.03 -9.79
CA GLY A 233 -1.48 10.94 -9.60
C GLY A 233 -1.08 9.78 -8.67
N THR A 234 -1.62 8.59 -8.94
CA THR A 234 -1.20 7.32 -8.33
C THR A 234 -1.32 6.20 -9.35
N GLU A 235 -1.18 4.94 -8.94
CA GLU A 235 -1.21 3.78 -9.82
C GLU A 235 -2.50 3.73 -10.67
N ASN A 236 -2.32 3.47 -11.97
CA ASN A 236 -3.34 3.70 -13.00
C ASN A 236 -4.61 2.85 -12.87
N SER A 237 -4.59 1.72 -12.14
CA SER A 237 -5.82 0.97 -11.85
C SER A 237 -6.87 1.80 -11.13
N ILE A 238 -6.45 2.79 -10.35
CA ILE A 238 -7.37 3.67 -9.62
C ILE A 238 -8.24 4.48 -10.58
N VAL A 239 -7.70 4.86 -11.74
CA VAL A 239 -8.47 5.52 -12.81
C VAL A 239 -9.59 4.60 -13.31
N GLU A 240 -9.24 3.34 -13.59
CA GLU A 240 -10.19 2.34 -14.10
C GLU A 240 -11.29 2.04 -13.08
N HIS A 241 -10.91 1.82 -11.80
CA HIS A 241 -11.85 1.53 -10.72
C HIS A 241 -12.80 2.71 -10.45
N LEU A 242 -12.27 3.92 -10.40
CA LEU A 242 -13.09 5.11 -10.20
C LEU A 242 -14.03 5.34 -11.38
N GLN A 243 -13.59 5.08 -12.62
CA GLN A 243 -14.45 5.20 -13.79
C GLN A 243 -15.57 4.16 -13.77
N PHE A 244 -15.31 2.94 -13.27
CA PHE A 244 -16.30 1.90 -13.09
C PHE A 244 -17.32 2.24 -11.99
N GLU A 245 -16.83 2.72 -10.84
CA GLU A 245 -17.68 3.02 -9.67
C GLU A 245 -18.45 4.35 -9.80
N CYS A 246 -17.92 5.32 -10.56
CA CYS A 246 -18.49 6.65 -10.75
C CYS A 246 -18.67 6.96 -12.24
N PRO A 247 -19.62 6.33 -12.93
CA PRO A 247 -19.80 6.48 -14.39
C PRO A 247 -20.22 7.89 -14.82
N ASP A 248 -20.70 8.73 -13.90
CA ASP A 248 -21.06 10.13 -14.11
C ASP A 248 -19.87 11.11 -13.98
N LYS A 249 -18.66 10.60 -13.72
CA LYS A 249 -17.41 11.36 -13.59
C LYS A 249 -16.39 10.88 -14.61
N LYS A 250 -15.34 11.67 -14.81
CA LYS A 250 -14.22 11.34 -15.70
C LYS A 250 -12.91 11.34 -14.93
N PHE A 251 -12.09 10.35 -15.21
CA PHE A 251 -10.80 10.14 -14.53
C PHE A 251 -9.69 9.98 -15.57
N TYR A 252 -8.60 10.69 -15.37
CA TYR A 252 -7.48 10.73 -16.30
C TYR A 252 -6.19 10.38 -15.55
N PRO A 253 -5.33 9.51 -16.08
CA PRO A 253 -4.02 9.26 -15.49
C PRO A 253 -3.11 10.49 -15.69
N VAL A 254 -2.35 10.89 -14.67
CA VAL A 254 -1.34 11.95 -14.85
C VAL A 254 -0.22 11.49 -15.77
N ALA A 255 0.14 10.20 -15.73
CA ALA A 255 1.15 9.58 -16.58
C ALA A 255 0.89 8.09 -16.77
N VAL A 256 1.12 7.58 -17.98
CA VAL A 256 0.94 6.15 -18.31
C VAL A 256 1.94 5.24 -17.58
N GLN A 257 3.08 5.78 -17.13
CA GLN A 257 4.13 5.04 -16.43
C GLN A 257 3.76 4.62 -14.99
N LEU A 258 2.68 5.19 -14.44
CA LEU A 258 2.17 4.85 -13.11
C LEU A 258 1.49 3.48 -13.04
N THR A 259 2.00 2.48 -13.73
CA THR A 259 1.53 1.11 -13.65
C THR A 259 2.50 0.25 -12.84
N CYS A 260 2.03 -0.33 -11.74
CA CYS A 260 2.85 -1.19 -10.88
C CYS A 260 2.86 -2.63 -11.39
N MET A 261 3.90 -2.99 -12.14
CA MET A 261 4.03 -4.35 -12.69
C MET A 261 4.04 -5.44 -11.61
N ASN A 262 4.61 -5.15 -10.43
CA ASN A 262 4.63 -6.09 -9.31
C ASN A 262 3.23 -6.38 -8.73
N MET A 263 2.28 -5.44 -8.84
CA MET A 263 0.89 -5.70 -8.51
C MET A 263 0.15 -6.42 -9.64
N LYS A 264 0.54 -6.19 -10.90
CA LYS A 264 -0.09 -6.78 -12.08
C LYS A 264 0.34 -8.22 -12.37
N VAL A 265 1.37 -8.74 -11.68
CA VAL A 265 1.75 -10.17 -11.83
C VAL A 265 0.71 -11.12 -11.23
N THR A 266 -0.07 -10.67 -10.24
CA THR A 266 -1.16 -11.46 -9.68
C THR A 266 -2.33 -11.49 -10.64
N THR A 267 -2.80 -12.69 -10.96
CA THR A 267 -3.91 -12.94 -11.87
C THR A 267 -5.05 -13.68 -11.17
N LEU A 268 -6.23 -13.67 -11.78
CA LEU A 268 -7.36 -14.44 -11.29
C LEU A 268 -7.06 -15.95 -11.20
N MET A 269 -6.21 -16.46 -12.12
CA MET A 269 -5.78 -17.86 -12.11
C MET A 269 -4.87 -18.20 -10.93
N ASP A 270 -4.07 -17.25 -10.42
CA ASP A 270 -3.25 -17.48 -9.23
C ASP A 270 -4.14 -17.74 -8.01
N ILE A 271 -5.22 -16.95 -7.85
CA ILE A 271 -6.21 -17.16 -6.78
C ILE A 271 -6.88 -18.52 -6.91
N TYR A 272 -7.33 -18.85 -8.13
CA TYR A 272 -7.97 -20.14 -8.43
C TYR A 272 -7.05 -21.31 -8.09
N ASN A 273 -5.79 -21.25 -8.53
CA ASN A 273 -4.80 -22.29 -8.26
C ASN A 273 -4.43 -22.35 -6.78
N CYS A 274 -4.33 -21.21 -6.09
CA CYS A 274 -4.08 -21.17 -4.64
C CYS A 274 -5.19 -21.91 -3.87
N LEU A 275 -6.46 -21.65 -4.19
CA LEU A 275 -7.61 -22.36 -3.59
C LEU A 275 -7.61 -23.85 -3.89
N LYS A 276 -7.04 -24.29 -5.01
CA LYS A 276 -6.88 -25.71 -5.37
C LYS A 276 -5.65 -26.38 -4.71
N GLY A 277 -4.82 -25.60 -3.98
CA GLY A 277 -3.56 -26.11 -3.44
C GLY A 277 -2.50 -26.39 -4.52
N GLN A 278 -2.61 -25.74 -5.69
CA GLN A 278 -1.73 -25.92 -6.85
C GLN A 278 -0.88 -24.67 -7.14
N GLY A 279 -0.97 -23.64 -6.31
CA GLY A 279 -0.26 -22.37 -6.47
C GLY A 279 -0.33 -21.52 -5.21
N GLY A 280 0.19 -20.30 -5.32
CA GLY A 280 0.38 -19.42 -4.18
C GLY A 280 1.55 -19.85 -3.29
N GLU A 281 1.86 -19.07 -2.30
CA GLU A 281 2.87 -19.37 -1.30
C GLU A 281 2.29 -19.13 0.10
N GLU A 282 2.27 -20.17 0.93
CA GLU A 282 1.88 -20.02 2.33
C GLU A 282 2.99 -19.28 3.09
N ILE A 283 2.64 -18.24 3.81
CA ILE A 283 3.58 -17.36 4.54
C ILE A 283 3.93 -18.00 5.88
N PHE A 284 5.20 -18.31 6.05
CA PHE A 284 5.81 -18.73 7.29
C PHE A 284 6.91 -17.74 7.68
N LEU A 285 6.85 -17.24 8.90
CA LEU A 285 7.86 -16.34 9.44
C LEU A 285 8.48 -16.95 10.71
N PRO A 286 9.81 -16.86 10.89
CA PRO A 286 10.46 -17.25 12.14
C PRO A 286 9.88 -16.49 13.34
N GLU A 287 9.88 -17.11 14.51
CA GLU A 287 9.28 -16.57 15.74
C GLU A 287 9.86 -15.20 16.12
N ASN A 288 11.18 -15.05 16.03
CA ASN A 288 11.86 -13.78 16.27
C ASN A 288 11.43 -12.66 15.32
N ILE A 289 11.11 -12.98 14.06
CA ILE A 289 10.58 -12.02 13.09
C ILE A 289 9.12 -11.70 13.42
N MET A 290 8.30 -12.70 13.74
CA MET A 290 6.92 -12.51 14.15
C MET A 290 6.81 -11.58 15.36
N GLU A 291 7.61 -11.78 16.39
CA GLU A 291 7.62 -10.93 17.59
C GLU A 291 8.20 -9.54 17.31
N GLY A 292 9.37 -9.48 16.66
CA GLY A 292 10.08 -8.23 16.40
C GLY A 292 9.27 -7.27 15.53
N ALA A 293 8.86 -7.73 14.34
CA ALA A 293 8.03 -6.95 13.42
C ALA A 293 6.62 -6.72 14.00
N GLY A 294 6.11 -7.67 14.79
CA GLY A 294 4.84 -7.55 15.49
C GLY A 294 4.76 -6.31 16.38
N ARG A 295 5.80 -6.01 17.16
CA ARG A 295 5.84 -4.80 18.00
C ARG A 295 5.64 -3.52 17.17
N CYS A 296 6.39 -3.41 16.08
CA CYS A 296 6.35 -2.27 15.17
C CYS A 296 4.96 -2.11 14.50
N ILE A 297 4.37 -3.21 14.04
CA ILE A 297 3.07 -3.22 13.34
C ILE A 297 1.91 -3.00 14.32
N HIS A 298 1.92 -3.62 15.50
CA HIS A 298 0.87 -3.41 16.51
C HIS A 298 0.84 -1.96 16.97
N ARG A 299 2.01 -1.34 17.18
CA ARG A 299 2.09 0.08 17.52
C ARG A 299 1.49 0.99 16.43
N MET A 300 1.63 0.63 15.15
CA MET A 300 0.94 1.31 14.06
C MET A 300 -0.59 1.24 14.22
N VAL A 301 -1.12 0.05 14.53
CA VAL A 301 -2.57 -0.15 14.68
C VAL A 301 -3.10 0.61 15.91
N GLU A 302 -2.36 0.62 17.02
CA GLU A 302 -2.71 1.33 18.25
C GLU A 302 -2.73 2.85 18.06
N LEU A 303 -1.73 3.41 17.39
CA LEU A 303 -1.59 4.85 17.19
C LEU A 303 -2.40 5.38 16.01
N GLY A 304 -2.64 4.55 15.00
CA GLY A 304 -3.31 4.94 13.75
C GLY A 304 -4.82 4.76 13.74
N GLY A 305 -5.40 4.20 14.82
CA GLY A 305 -6.85 3.97 14.99
C GLY A 305 -7.60 5.16 15.55
#